data_ac8983e7d95a904e74116b8fba406937
#
_entry.id   ac8983e7d95a904e74116b8fba406937
#
_cell.length_a   1.000
_cell.length_b   1.000
_cell.length_c   1.000
_cell.angle_alpha   90.00
_cell.angle_beta   90.00
_cell.angle_gamma   90.00
#
_symmetry.space_group_name_H-M   'P 1'
#
loop_
_entity.id
_entity.type
_entity.pdbx_description
1 polymer ?
#
loop_
_entity_poly.entity_id
_entity_poly.type
_entity_poly.pdbx_seq_one_letter_code
_entity_poly.pdbx_strand_id
1 'polypeptide(L)'
;MPERGWDSVTVPGAIAGWVALSQKFGKLPFADLLEPAIELAARGHMVAPVVQKKWNNAIPILKNQPGFAQAFMPHGRAPHVGEQFVFSEAAKTLTKIAESNGESFYRGELAESIVNYAKENGAAMTLADLAGFQPEWVTPIQKNYAGHTVHEIPPNGQGIAALIALGILDKLDITRYPVDSVEAQHMQIEAMK
;
A
#
# COMPACT_ATOMS: atom_id res chain seq x y z
N MET A 1 -8.37 -18.71 1.99
CA MET A 1 -8.07 -17.69 0.96
C MET A 1 -6.60 -17.84 0.60
N PRO A 2 -6.22 -17.88 -0.68
CA PRO A 2 -4.81 -17.99 -1.06
C PRO A 2 -4.04 -16.74 -0.63
N GLU A 3 -2.75 -16.89 -0.35
CA GLU A 3 -1.88 -15.77 0.02
C GLU A 3 -1.52 -14.88 -1.17
N ARG A 4 -1.65 -15.40 -2.39
CA ARG A 4 -1.22 -14.76 -3.65
C ARG A 4 -2.14 -15.14 -4.80
N GLY A 5 -2.05 -14.36 -5.85
CA GLY A 5 -2.89 -14.52 -7.04
C GLY A 5 -4.16 -13.68 -6.95
N TRP A 6 -4.97 -13.77 -7.98
CA TRP A 6 -6.14 -12.90 -8.14
C TRP A 6 -7.22 -13.07 -7.06
N ASP A 7 -7.39 -14.28 -6.50
CA ASP A 7 -8.39 -14.55 -5.47
C ASP A 7 -8.12 -13.83 -4.13
N SER A 8 -6.90 -13.28 -3.97
CA SER A 8 -6.53 -12.43 -2.82
C SER A 8 -6.59 -10.93 -3.13
N VAL A 9 -6.93 -10.54 -4.37
CA VAL A 9 -7.00 -9.13 -4.80
C VAL A 9 -8.42 -8.61 -4.64
N THR A 10 -8.57 -7.56 -3.84
CA THR A 10 -9.81 -6.77 -3.74
C THR A 10 -9.76 -5.59 -4.70
N VAL A 11 -10.85 -4.82 -4.82
CA VAL A 11 -10.83 -3.58 -5.61
C VAL A 11 -9.78 -2.63 -5.04
N PRO A 12 -8.79 -2.18 -5.84
CA PRO A 12 -7.73 -1.30 -5.35
C PRO A 12 -8.27 0.09 -5.03
N GLY A 13 -8.28 0.46 -3.74
CA GLY A 13 -8.88 1.71 -3.28
C GLY A 13 -7.92 2.91 -3.19
N ALA A 14 -6.62 2.70 -3.34
CA ALA A 14 -5.61 3.73 -3.08
C ALA A 14 -5.80 4.99 -3.95
N ILE A 15 -6.05 4.83 -5.24
CA ILE A 15 -6.19 5.95 -6.17
C ILE A 15 -7.39 6.83 -5.80
N ALA A 16 -8.54 6.23 -5.52
CA ALA A 16 -9.73 6.97 -5.09
C ALA A 16 -9.49 7.70 -3.75
N GLY A 17 -8.77 7.06 -2.82
CA GLY A 17 -8.35 7.69 -1.57
C GLY A 17 -7.44 8.88 -1.78
N TRP A 18 -6.45 8.81 -2.67
CA TRP A 18 -5.57 9.93 -3.00
C TRP A 18 -6.35 11.10 -3.59
N VAL A 19 -7.25 10.82 -4.54
CA VAL A 19 -8.12 11.85 -5.15
C VAL A 19 -9.00 12.50 -4.10
N ALA A 20 -9.69 11.72 -3.27
CA ALA A 20 -10.57 12.24 -2.22
C ALA A 20 -9.82 13.10 -1.20
N LEU A 21 -8.62 12.69 -0.78
CA LEU A 21 -7.76 13.47 0.12
C LEU A 21 -7.30 14.77 -0.53
N SER A 22 -6.84 14.71 -1.78
CA SER A 22 -6.40 15.88 -2.54
C SER A 22 -7.53 16.88 -2.74
N GLN A 23 -8.71 16.43 -3.11
CA GLN A 23 -9.89 17.29 -3.29
C GLN A 23 -10.32 17.97 -1.99
N LYS A 24 -10.25 17.27 -0.86
CA LYS A 24 -10.73 17.81 0.43
C LYS A 24 -9.72 18.72 1.13
N PHE A 25 -8.44 18.38 1.06
CA PHE A 25 -7.38 19.03 1.85
C PHE A 25 -6.24 19.58 0.99
N GLY A 26 -6.13 19.15 -0.26
CA GLY A 26 -5.04 19.54 -1.17
C GLY A 26 -5.10 21.01 -1.57
N LYS A 27 -3.93 21.58 -1.83
CA LYS A 27 -3.77 22.94 -2.34
C LYS A 27 -3.20 22.99 -3.75
N LEU A 28 -2.56 21.89 -4.17
CA LEU A 28 -1.98 21.73 -5.50
C LEU A 28 -2.92 20.95 -6.41
N PRO A 29 -2.86 21.14 -7.74
CA PRO A 29 -3.51 20.25 -8.69
C PRO A 29 -3.09 18.81 -8.47
N PHE A 30 -4.01 17.87 -8.63
CA PHE A 30 -3.72 16.44 -8.39
C PHE A 30 -2.58 15.92 -9.28
N ALA A 31 -2.51 16.39 -10.53
CA ALA A 31 -1.44 16.02 -11.46
C ALA A 31 -0.05 16.41 -10.95
N ASP A 32 0.09 17.61 -10.37
CA ASP A 32 1.36 18.12 -9.84
C ASP A 32 1.86 17.25 -8.66
N LEU A 33 0.94 16.64 -7.90
CA LEU A 33 1.29 15.75 -6.80
C LEU A 33 1.92 14.43 -7.29
N LEU A 34 1.56 13.97 -8.48
CA LEU A 34 2.07 12.74 -9.08
C LEU A 34 3.32 12.94 -9.94
N GLU A 35 3.61 14.18 -10.37
CA GLU A 35 4.73 14.50 -11.25
C GLU A 35 6.08 13.93 -10.75
N PRO A 36 6.49 14.10 -9.46
CA PRO A 36 7.76 13.55 -8.99
C PRO A 36 7.83 12.01 -9.06
N ALA A 37 6.71 11.32 -8.84
CA ALA A 37 6.64 9.86 -8.94
C ALA A 37 6.69 9.39 -10.40
N ILE A 38 6.02 10.11 -11.30
CA ILE A 38 6.06 9.87 -12.75
C ILE A 38 7.50 10.03 -13.26
N GLU A 39 8.15 11.11 -12.88
CA GLU A 39 9.53 11.40 -13.26
C GLU A 39 10.50 10.31 -12.76
N LEU A 40 10.40 9.93 -11.48
CA LEU A 40 11.23 8.86 -10.92
C LEU A 40 11.00 7.50 -11.60
N ALA A 41 9.76 7.16 -11.93
CA ALA A 41 9.46 5.93 -12.66
C ALA A 41 9.98 5.96 -14.09
N ALA A 42 9.90 7.12 -14.78
CA ALA A 42 10.35 7.29 -16.16
C ALA A 42 11.87 7.29 -16.30
N ARG A 43 12.58 8.06 -15.45
CA ARG A 43 14.04 8.17 -15.52
C ARG A 43 14.78 7.11 -14.70
N GLY A 44 14.07 6.46 -13.78
CA GLY A 44 14.59 5.46 -12.85
C GLY A 44 15.18 6.06 -11.56
N HIS A 45 15.39 5.17 -10.61
CA HIS A 45 16.01 5.48 -9.31
C HIS A 45 17.05 4.41 -8.95
N MET A 46 17.98 4.79 -8.09
CA MET A 46 19.03 3.88 -7.62
C MET A 46 18.47 2.91 -6.58
N VAL A 47 18.71 1.61 -6.77
CA VAL A 47 18.20 0.58 -5.87
C VAL A 47 18.97 0.56 -4.56
N ALA A 48 18.28 0.79 -3.44
CA ALA A 48 18.85 0.80 -2.10
C ALA A 48 19.14 -0.62 -1.57
N PRO A 49 20.12 -0.80 -0.65
CA PRO A 49 20.55 -2.14 -0.17
C PRO A 49 19.41 -3.00 0.41
N VAL A 50 18.56 -2.40 1.26
CA VAL A 50 17.44 -3.13 1.89
C VAL A 50 16.37 -3.50 0.86
N VAL A 51 16.12 -2.61 -0.10
CA VAL A 51 15.18 -2.85 -1.21
C VAL A 51 15.69 -4.01 -2.06
N GLN A 52 16.96 -3.98 -2.46
CA GLN A 52 17.59 -5.06 -3.24
C GLN A 52 17.48 -6.42 -2.54
N LYS A 53 17.80 -6.49 -1.24
CA LYS A 53 17.69 -7.73 -0.46
C LYS A 53 16.26 -8.28 -0.45
N LYS A 54 15.26 -7.42 -0.19
CA LYS A 54 13.85 -7.82 -0.21
C LYS A 54 13.41 -8.28 -1.59
N TRP A 55 13.81 -7.57 -2.63
CA TRP A 55 13.51 -7.91 -4.02
C TRP A 55 14.08 -9.26 -4.41
N ASN A 56 15.37 -9.47 -4.15
CA ASN A 56 16.04 -10.74 -4.44
C ASN A 56 15.37 -11.91 -3.71
N ASN A 57 14.97 -11.74 -2.45
CA ASN A 57 14.27 -12.77 -1.68
C ASN A 57 12.85 -13.06 -2.22
N ALA A 58 12.22 -12.10 -2.90
CA ALA A 58 10.89 -12.28 -3.50
C ALA A 58 10.94 -13.07 -4.82
N ILE A 59 12.05 -13.07 -5.54
CA ILE A 59 12.16 -13.73 -6.87
C ILE A 59 11.76 -15.20 -6.84
N PRO A 60 12.29 -16.08 -5.96
CA PRO A 60 11.90 -17.49 -5.94
C PRO A 60 10.39 -17.70 -5.81
N ILE A 61 9.71 -16.76 -5.16
CA ILE A 61 8.28 -16.82 -4.85
C ILE A 61 7.44 -16.26 -6.02
N LEU A 62 7.91 -15.18 -6.66
CA LEU A 62 7.10 -14.38 -7.58
C LEU A 62 7.47 -14.54 -9.05
N LYS A 63 8.64 -15.08 -9.39
CA LYS A 63 9.12 -15.16 -10.79
C LYS A 63 8.17 -15.88 -11.76
N ASN A 64 7.36 -16.80 -11.25
CA ASN A 64 6.39 -17.55 -12.05
C ASN A 64 5.01 -16.86 -12.12
N GLN A 65 4.81 -15.75 -11.40
CA GLN A 65 3.60 -14.96 -11.53
C GLN A 65 3.61 -14.23 -12.88
N PRO A 66 2.50 -14.25 -13.63
CA PRO A 66 2.42 -13.56 -14.91
C PRO A 66 2.87 -12.11 -14.85
N GLY A 67 3.73 -11.68 -15.76
CA GLY A 67 4.23 -10.30 -15.85
C GLY A 67 5.33 -9.93 -14.85
N PHE A 68 5.53 -10.69 -13.74
CA PHE A 68 6.52 -10.31 -12.73
C PHE A 68 7.95 -10.23 -13.27
N ALA A 69 8.39 -11.26 -13.98
CA ALA A 69 9.75 -11.29 -14.51
C ALA A 69 9.99 -10.16 -15.53
N GLN A 70 8.99 -9.86 -16.36
CA GLN A 70 9.05 -8.77 -17.34
C GLN A 70 9.18 -7.40 -16.68
N ALA A 71 8.40 -7.16 -15.62
CA ALA A 71 8.36 -5.86 -14.95
C ALA A 71 9.51 -5.66 -13.95
N PHE A 72 9.90 -6.71 -13.21
CA PHE A 72 10.75 -6.61 -12.04
C PHE A 72 12.09 -7.35 -12.14
N MET A 73 12.39 -7.98 -13.28
CA MET A 73 13.65 -8.69 -13.53
C MET A 73 14.26 -8.27 -14.87
N PRO A 74 14.64 -6.98 -15.05
CA PRO A 74 15.07 -6.43 -16.36
C PRO A 74 16.26 -7.17 -16.98
N HIS A 75 17.07 -7.84 -16.17
CA HIS A 75 18.22 -8.66 -16.63
C HIS A 75 18.10 -10.12 -16.19
N GLY A 76 16.88 -10.64 -16.04
CA GLY A 76 16.61 -11.99 -15.53
C GLY A 76 16.90 -12.16 -14.02
N ARG A 77 17.18 -11.08 -13.31
CA ARG A 77 17.51 -11.03 -11.88
C ARG A 77 16.95 -9.76 -11.22
N ALA A 78 16.99 -9.69 -9.89
CA ALA A 78 16.80 -8.42 -9.19
C ALA A 78 17.92 -7.44 -9.58
N PRO A 79 17.64 -6.14 -9.69
CA PRO A 79 18.67 -5.11 -9.84
C PRO A 79 19.68 -5.18 -8.70
N HIS A 80 20.95 -4.83 -8.96
CA HIS A 80 21.96 -4.72 -7.90
C HIS A 80 21.79 -3.44 -7.07
N VAL A 81 22.40 -3.41 -5.90
CA VAL A 81 22.50 -2.18 -5.10
C VAL A 81 23.21 -1.11 -5.93
N GLY A 82 22.62 0.08 -6.00
CA GLY A 82 23.12 1.19 -6.81
C GLY A 82 22.85 1.07 -8.31
N GLU A 83 22.20 0.01 -8.78
CA GLU A 83 21.76 -0.09 -10.17
C GLU A 83 20.51 0.78 -10.37
N GLN A 84 20.45 1.48 -11.50
CA GLN A 84 19.30 2.28 -11.87
C GLN A 84 18.15 1.38 -12.36
N PHE A 85 17.02 1.44 -11.68
CA PHE A 85 15.80 0.74 -12.10
C PHE A 85 14.81 1.72 -12.69
N VAL A 86 14.46 1.50 -13.95
CA VAL A 86 13.46 2.26 -14.71
C VAL A 86 12.18 1.45 -14.80
N PHE A 87 11.02 2.07 -14.52
CA PHE A 87 9.72 1.43 -14.62
C PHE A 87 8.76 2.26 -15.48
N SER A 88 9.03 2.27 -16.79
CA SER A 88 8.30 3.09 -17.77
C SER A 88 6.79 2.84 -17.78
N GLU A 89 6.35 1.59 -17.57
CA GLU A 89 4.92 1.27 -17.55
C GLU A 89 4.21 1.86 -16.32
N ALA A 90 4.88 1.93 -15.17
CA ALA A 90 4.37 2.64 -14.00
C ALA A 90 4.26 4.15 -14.27
N ALA A 91 5.26 4.74 -14.96
CA ALA A 91 5.20 6.14 -15.36
C ALA A 91 3.97 6.43 -16.23
N LYS A 92 3.73 5.62 -17.26
CA LYS A 92 2.54 5.74 -18.14
C LYS A 92 1.24 5.61 -17.35
N THR A 93 1.17 4.63 -16.47
CA THR A 93 -0.03 4.40 -15.63
C THR A 93 -0.29 5.58 -14.71
N LEU A 94 0.74 6.10 -14.02
CA LEU A 94 0.61 7.26 -13.14
C LEU A 94 0.23 8.52 -13.93
N THR A 95 0.75 8.71 -15.15
CA THR A 95 0.36 9.82 -16.04
C THR A 95 -1.13 9.76 -16.34
N LYS A 96 -1.66 8.61 -16.75
CA LYS A 96 -3.10 8.43 -17.04
C LYS A 96 -3.97 8.68 -15.79
N ILE A 97 -3.50 8.27 -14.63
CA ILE A 97 -4.17 8.55 -13.34
C ILE A 97 -4.19 10.05 -13.07
N ALA A 98 -3.04 10.73 -13.26
CA ALA A 98 -2.90 12.16 -13.06
C ALA A 98 -3.83 12.98 -13.97
N GLU A 99 -3.78 12.70 -15.26
CA GLU A 99 -4.56 13.40 -16.29
C GLU A 99 -6.08 13.24 -16.15
N SER A 100 -6.50 12.06 -15.66
CA SER A 100 -7.92 11.75 -15.49
C SER A 100 -8.46 12.00 -14.07
N ASN A 101 -7.65 12.52 -13.14
CA ASN A 101 -8.00 12.58 -11.71
C ASN A 101 -8.48 11.21 -11.18
N GLY A 102 -7.82 10.12 -11.60
CA GLY A 102 -8.12 8.75 -11.19
C GLY A 102 -9.27 8.07 -11.96
N GLU A 103 -10.03 8.79 -12.78
CA GLU A 103 -11.19 8.21 -13.48
C GLU A 103 -10.80 7.07 -14.43
N SER A 104 -9.66 7.16 -15.14
CA SER A 104 -9.19 6.10 -16.02
C SER A 104 -8.95 4.76 -15.31
N PHE A 105 -8.64 4.82 -13.99
CA PHE A 105 -8.36 3.63 -13.18
C PHE A 105 -9.65 2.85 -12.82
N TYR A 106 -10.76 3.54 -12.67
CA TYR A 106 -12.03 2.92 -12.23
C TYR A 106 -13.05 2.78 -13.36
N ARG A 107 -13.04 3.68 -14.36
CA ARG A 107 -14.09 3.76 -15.39
C ARG A 107 -13.55 3.97 -16.80
N GLY A 108 -12.22 3.82 -17.02
CA GLY A 108 -11.58 4.04 -18.33
C GLY A 108 -10.63 2.91 -18.70
N GLU A 109 -9.68 3.25 -19.55
CA GLU A 109 -8.75 2.30 -20.18
C GLU A 109 -7.90 1.47 -19.19
N LEU A 110 -7.56 2.04 -18.02
CA LEU A 110 -6.85 1.29 -16.99
C LEU A 110 -7.75 0.23 -16.36
N ALA A 111 -9.02 0.57 -16.10
CA ALA A 111 -10.00 -0.40 -15.62
C ALA A 111 -10.19 -1.55 -16.61
N GLU A 112 -10.31 -1.23 -17.89
CA GLU A 112 -10.42 -2.23 -18.96
C GLU A 112 -9.19 -3.14 -19.01
N SER A 113 -7.99 -2.57 -18.92
CA SER A 113 -6.73 -3.34 -18.90
C SER A 113 -6.65 -4.27 -17.71
N ILE A 114 -7.03 -3.79 -16.50
CA ILE A 114 -7.04 -4.60 -15.27
C ILE A 114 -8.03 -5.76 -15.41
N VAL A 115 -9.26 -5.50 -15.85
CA VAL A 115 -10.31 -6.52 -15.96
C VAL A 115 -10.01 -7.53 -17.04
N ASN A 116 -9.49 -7.10 -18.20
CA ASN A 116 -9.08 -8.02 -19.26
C ASN A 116 -7.98 -8.97 -18.76
N TYR A 117 -6.96 -8.45 -18.11
CA TYR A 117 -5.90 -9.26 -17.54
C TYR A 117 -6.40 -10.18 -16.42
N ALA A 118 -7.29 -9.68 -15.57
CA ALA A 118 -7.96 -10.47 -14.54
C ALA A 118 -8.71 -11.67 -15.15
N LYS A 119 -9.50 -11.42 -16.19
CA LYS A 119 -10.26 -12.43 -16.91
C LYS A 119 -9.36 -13.50 -17.57
N GLU A 120 -8.27 -13.09 -18.22
CA GLU A 120 -7.28 -13.98 -18.83
C GLU A 120 -6.63 -14.93 -17.77
N ASN A 121 -6.57 -14.48 -16.52
CA ASN A 121 -5.99 -15.24 -15.40
C ASN A 121 -7.06 -15.88 -14.48
N GLY A 122 -8.32 -15.98 -14.93
CA GLY A 122 -9.39 -16.67 -14.21
C GLY A 122 -9.94 -15.94 -12.99
N ALA A 123 -9.70 -14.63 -12.87
CA ALA A 123 -10.19 -13.81 -11.77
C ALA A 123 -11.66 -13.41 -11.94
N ALA A 124 -12.33 -13.15 -10.82
CA ALA A 124 -13.73 -12.77 -10.79
C ALA A 124 -13.98 -11.25 -10.94
N MET A 125 -12.93 -10.42 -10.89
CA MET A 125 -13.06 -8.96 -10.95
C MET A 125 -13.67 -8.47 -12.25
N THR A 126 -14.64 -7.57 -12.17
CA THR A 126 -15.37 -7.00 -13.30
C THR A 126 -15.22 -5.49 -13.39
N LEU A 127 -15.58 -4.90 -14.55
CA LEU A 127 -15.64 -3.45 -14.70
C LEU A 127 -16.67 -2.82 -13.74
N ALA A 128 -17.74 -3.53 -13.41
CA ALA A 128 -18.76 -3.04 -12.48
C ALA A 128 -18.19 -2.92 -11.05
N ASP A 129 -17.33 -3.85 -10.63
CA ASP A 129 -16.68 -3.80 -9.31
C ASP A 129 -15.76 -2.56 -9.20
N LEU A 130 -14.96 -2.30 -10.23
CA LEU A 130 -14.12 -1.10 -10.28
C LEU A 130 -14.96 0.18 -10.34
N ALA A 131 -15.92 0.25 -11.25
CA ALA A 131 -16.76 1.44 -11.44
C ALA A 131 -17.64 1.77 -10.23
N GLY A 132 -18.07 0.76 -9.49
CA GLY A 132 -18.89 0.91 -8.28
C GLY A 132 -18.09 1.32 -7.04
N PHE A 133 -16.76 1.24 -7.07
CA PHE A 133 -15.93 1.57 -5.91
C PHE A 133 -16.00 3.07 -5.57
N GLN A 134 -16.20 3.38 -4.29
CA GLN A 134 -16.15 4.74 -3.74
C GLN A 134 -15.36 4.73 -2.43
N PRO A 135 -14.48 5.72 -2.20
CA PRO A 135 -13.82 5.88 -0.91
C PRO A 135 -14.83 6.36 0.13
N GLU A 136 -14.69 5.86 1.35
CA GLU A 136 -15.56 6.22 2.46
C GLU A 136 -14.82 7.09 3.47
N TRP A 137 -15.46 8.20 3.90
CA TRP A 137 -15.00 9.00 5.02
C TRP A 137 -15.56 8.46 6.32
N VAL A 138 -14.67 7.98 7.18
CA VAL A 138 -15.04 7.38 8.46
C VAL A 138 -14.61 8.24 9.64
N THR A 139 -15.30 8.11 10.76
CA THR A 139 -14.86 8.71 12.04
C THR A 139 -13.77 7.83 12.63
N PRO A 140 -12.57 8.39 12.94
CA PRO A 140 -11.53 7.64 13.59
C PRO A 140 -11.97 7.10 14.95
N ILE A 141 -11.53 5.89 15.28
CA ILE A 141 -11.58 5.35 16.64
C ILE A 141 -10.40 5.89 17.45
N GLN A 142 -10.53 6.00 18.77
CA GLN A 142 -9.50 6.63 19.58
C GLN A 142 -9.35 6.01 20.95
N LYS A 143 -8.18 6.18 21.55
CA LYS A 143 -7.84 5.81 22.91
C LYS A 143 -6.93 6.86 23.55
N ASN A 144 -7.27 7.29 24.76
CA ASN A 144 -6.34 8.08 25.57
C ASN A 144 -5.28 7.18 26.20
N TYR A 145 -4.00 7.56 26.05
CA TYR A 145 -2.87 6.84 26.61
C TYR A 145 -1.76 7.83 26.97
N ALA A 146 -1.25 7.76 28.20
CA ALA A 146 -0.16 8.60 28.69
C ALA A 146 -0.33 10.12 28.37
N GLY A 147 -1.53 10.64 28.54
CA GLY A 147 -1.85 12.07 28.30
C GLY A 147 -2.02 12.47 26.84
N HIS A 148 -1.98 11.53 25.91
CA HIS A 148 -2.19 11.74 24.48
C HIS A 148 -3.42 10.98 23.98
N THR A 149 -4.10 11.49 22.96
CA THR A 149 -5.16 10.79 22.27
C THR A 149 -4.61 10.19 20.98
N VAL A 150 -4.58 8.84 20.92
CA VAL A 150 -4.17 8.12 19.71
C VAL A 150 -5.42 7.84 18.88
N HIS A 151 -5.37 8.23 17.61
CA HIS A 151 -6.44 8.03 16.64
C HIS A 151 -6.04 7.02 15.58
N GLU A 152 -6.97 6.12 15.24
CA GLU A 152 -6.77 5.09 14.22
C GLU A 152 -7.99 5.00 13.31
N ILE A 153 -7.77 4.54 12.08
CA ILE A 153 -8.86 4.21 11.17
C ILE A 153 -9.56 2.94 11.72
N PRO A 154 -10.92 2.90 11.73
CA PRO A 154 -11.64 1.70 12.14
C PRO A 154 -11.32 0.50 11.23
N PRO A 155 -11.65 -0.75 11.62
CA PRO A 155 -11.46 -1.90 10.75
C PRO A 155 -12.04 -1.62 9.33
N ASN A 156 -11.31 -2.11 8.30
CA ASN A 156 -10.57 -3.38 8.16
C ASN A 156 -9.07 -3.38 8.57
N GLY A 157 -8.45 -2.22 8.82
CA GLY A 157 -7.05 -2.16 9.23
C GLY A 157 -6.78 -2.71 10.64
N GLN A 158 -5.50 -2.71 11.02
CA GLN A 158 -5.02 -3.26 12.30
C GLN A 158 -4.93 -2.20 13.42
N GLY A 159 -5.33 -0.95 13.17
CA GLY A 159 -5.26 0.14 14.16
C GLY A 159 -5.98 -0.16 15.46
N ILE A 160 -7.12 -0.87 15.40
CA ILE A 160 -7.85 -1.31 16.59
C ILE A 160 -7.00 -2.19 17.51
N ALA A 161 -6.12 -3.04 16.98
CA ALA A 161 -5.24 -3.87 17.80
C ALA A 161 -4.26 -3.02 18.61
N ALA A 162 -3.70 -1.95 18.00
CA ALA A 162 -2.85 -1.00 18.70
C ALA A 162 -3.59 -0.29 19.84
N LEU A 163 -4.83 0.15 19.60
CA LEU A 163 -5.63 0.82 20.64
C LEU A 163 -6.00 -0.13 21.79
N ILE A 164 -6.28 -1.41 21.49
CA ILE A 164 -6.53 -2.44 22.52
C ILE A 164 -5.24 -2.67 23.33
N ALA A 165 -4.10 -2.86 22.69
CA ALA A 165 -2.81 -3.05 23.36
C ALA A 165 -2.47 -1.86 24.28
N LEU A 166 -2.65 -0.63 23.80
CA LEU A 166 -2.48 0.58 24.62
C LEU A 166 -3.44 0.60 25.81
N GLY A 167 -4.69 0.14 25.63
CA GLY A 167 -5.65 0.02 26.73
C GLY A 167 -5.25 -1.01 27.79
N ILE A 168 -4.63 -2.11 27.39
CA ILE A 168 -4.08 -3.12 28.30
C ILE A 168 -2.87 -2.56 29.06
N LEU A 169 -1.91 -1.95 28.35
CA LEU A 169 -0.71 -1.35 28.94
C LEU A 169 -1.03 -0.24 29.93
N ASP A 170 -2.05 0.55 29.67
CA ASP A 170 -2.57 1.59 30.56
C ASP A 170 -3.03 1.00 31.93
N LYS A 171 -3.63 -0.19 31.91
CA LYS A 171 -4.05 -0.90 33.11
C LYS A 171 -2.91 -1.61 33.86
N LEU A 172 -1.87 -1.98 33.14
CA LEU A 172 -0.70 -2.67 33.71
C LEU A 172 0.34 -1.70 34.33
N ASP A 173 0.13 -0.37 34.21
CA ASP A 173 1.05 0.65 34.68
C ASP A 173 2.51 0.37 34.26
N ILE A 174 2.71 0.25 32.94
CA ILE A 174 4.01 -0.05 32.34
C ILE A 174 5.08 1.00 32.73
N THR A 175 4.65 2.21 33.08
CA THR A 175 5.54 3.34 33.40
C THR A 175 6.39 3.12 34.64
N ARG A 176 6.02 2.17 35.53
CA ARG A 176 6.80 1.78 36.70
C ARG A 176 8.11 1.03 36.38
N TYR A 177 8.25 0.56 35.13
CA TYR A 177 9.42 -0.15 34.66
C TYR A 177 10.29 0.76 33.79
N PRO A 178 11.64 0.65 33.90
CA PRO A 178 12.51 1.37 32.97
C PRO A 178 12.20 1.04 31.52
N VAL A 179 12.33 2.03 30.63
CA VAL A 179 12.22 1.83 29.18
C VAL A 179 13.25 0.77 28.77
N ASP A 180 12.82 -0.14 27.88
CA ASP A 180 13.63 -1.26 27.36
C ASP A 180 14.04 -2.32 28.42
N SER A 181 13.50 -2.27 29.65
CA SER A 181 13.68 -3.38 30.61
C SER A 181 12.95 -4.65 30.10
N VAL A 182 13.39 -5.80 30.62
CA VAL A 182 12.78 -7.11 30.31
C VAL A 182 11.28 -7.10 30.61
N GLU A 183 10.92 -6.52 31.77
CA GLU A 183 9.54 -6.44 32.25
C GLU A 183 8.70 -5.56 31.31
N ALA A 184 9.21 -4.39 30.89
CA ALA A 184 8.51 -3.50 29.99
C ALA A 184 8.30 -4.16 28.62
N GLN A 185 9.32 -4.80 28.06
CA GLN A 185 9.22 -5.51 26.78
C GLN A 185 8.29 -6.72 26.87
N HIS A 186 8.36 -7.49 27.95
CA HIS A 186 7.46 -8.63 28.19
C HIS A 186 6.00 -8.19 28.20
N MET A 187 5.67 -7.12 28.93
CA MET A 187 4.30 -6.59 28.97
C MET A 187 3.81 -6.11 27.61
N GLN A 188 4.67 -5.46 26.81
CA GLN A 188 4.30 -5.03 25.45
C GLN A 188 4.00 -6.23 24.55
N ILE A 189 4.81 -7.29 24.62
CA ILE A 189 4.59 -8.52 23.85
C ILE A 189 3.29 -9.20 24.28
N GLU A 190 3.04 -9.33 25.57
CA GLU A 190 1.80 -9.94 26.10
C GLU A 190 0.55 -9.12 25.73
N ALA A 191 0.65 -7.79 25.76
CA ALA A 191 -0.47 -6.93 25.35
C ALA A 191 -0.80 -7.02 23.86
N MET A 192 0.14 -7.47 23.01
CA MET A 192 -0.05 -7.64 21.57
C MET A 192 -0.54 -9.02 21.17
N LYS A 193 -0.51 -10.02 22.04
CA LYS A 193 -1.06 -11.36 21.80
C LYS A 193 -2.57 -11.38 21.90
#